data_db35cd99a0325ed27c2faf58b14f1375
#
_entry.id   db35cd99a0325ed27c2faf58b14f1375
#
_cell.length_a   1.000
_cell.length_b   1.000
_cell.length_c   1.000
_cell.angle_alpha   90.00
_cell.angle_beta   90.00
_cell.angle_gamma   90.00
#
_symmetry.space_group_name_H-M   'P 1'
#
loop_
_entity.id
_entity.type
_entity.pdbx_description
1 polymer ?
#
loop_
_entity_poly.entity_id
_entity_poly.type
_entity_poly.pdbx_seq_one_letter_code
_entity_poly.pdbx_strand_id
1 'polypeptide(L)'
;MLAVLIYWCYLFIITSTIGVAFQDSFKLGKSHPVITFFLGGFAIALLASIWAIFSGLQIYFESILIGITLGLGLWKRKVYKGFLLSLKAKIKTLPPYLNILLIIITLFAAAQCASAPYILDNESYYIQTIKWLDTYGFVKGLANFHFFLAQHSGWHILQSALNLNEIAPFFNDINGFYLVLGNVYALDKLGHYFKQKEKHLLLIGLFPIFNVFLFQFISTPSPDLPIYLLSLIIFGEFLTHYLSSKETPLSIIFVLGVFAVFIKVTAVFLIIFPVILYIKSRKSVKQDLLKLSIISGIAFVLFAVKNSIISGYPLYPIASFRLTSVDWMLPLQLQEYLVETTKHYAFFLTPKEYENSTLLQRIIHWLRLPKLHGLFNIAMCVVLILFPFFIRKVRFKKPLYILYFISIVQLLFLWLTSPQYRFFLGF
;
A
#
# COMPACT_ATOMS: atom_id res chain seq x y z
N MET A 1 14.09 16.96 -10.75
CA MET A 1 12.68 17.39 -10.62
C MET A 1 11.94 17.36 -11.98
N LEU A 2 12.41 18.02 -13.07
CA LEU A 2 11.71 17.97 -14.37
C LEU A 2 11.57 16.55 -14.90
N ALA A 3 12.65 15.75 -14.87
CA ALA A 3 12.62 14.34 -15.28
C ALA A 3 11.59 13.53 -14.48
N VAL A 4 11.47 13.78 -13.17
CA VAL A 4 10.46 13.15 -12.31
C VAL A 4 9.05 13.49 -12.78
N LEU A 5 8.77 14.75 -13.09
CA LEU A 5 7.44 15.17 -13.58
C LEU A 5 7.12 14.55 -14.95
N ILE A 6 8.10 14.42 -15.86
CA ILE A 6 7.92 13.73 -17.13
C ILE A 6 7.62 12.25 -16.90
N TYR A 7 8.37 11.62 -16.02
CA TYR A 7 8.13 10.22 -15.63
C TYR A 7 6.73 10.03 -15.00
N TRP A 8 6.27 10.97 -14.20
CA TRP A 8 4.91 10.92 -13.66
C TRP A 8 3.82 11.02 -14.72
N CYS A 9 4.08 11.71 -15.85
CA CYS A 9 3.16 11.66 -17.00
C CYS A 9 3.08 10.26 -17.61
N TYR A 10 4.21 9.55 -17.70
CA TYR A 10 4.24 8.15 -18.12
C TYR A 10 3.45 7.26 -17.14
N LEU A 11 3.72 7.36 -15.83
CA LEU A 11 2.98 6.63 -14.81
C LEU A 11 1.47 6.90 -14.85
N PHE A 12 1.10 8.18 -15.06
CA PHE A 12 -0.30 8.58 -15.18
C PHE A 12 -0.99 7.84 -16.34
N ILE A 13 -0.40 7.81 -17.50
CA ILE A 13 -0.98 7.19 -18.70
C ILE A 13 -1.12 5.68 -18.48
N ILE A 14 -0.05 5.01 -18.07
CA ILE A 14 -0.05 3.55 -17.94
C ILE A 14 -0.99 3.09 -16.82
N THR A 15 -0.84 3.62 -15.61
CA THR A 15 -1.63 3.16 -14.47
C THR A 15 -3.10 3.51 -14.61
N SER A 16 -3.45 4.69 -15.18
CA SER A 16 -4.86 5.03 -15.40
C SER A 16 -5.51 4.18 -16.50
N THR A 17 -4.82 3.95 -17.61
CA THR A 17 -5.37 3.18 -18.74
C THR A 17 -5.61 1.72 -18.34
N ILE A 18 -4.62 1.09 -17.71
CA ILE A 18 -4.75 -0.29 -17.24
C ILE A 18 -5.78 -0.37 -16.11
N GLY A 19 -5.81 0.62 -15.21
CA GLY A 19 -6.80 0.69 -14.12
C GLY A 19 -8.24 0.81 -14.63
N VAL A 20 -8.48 1.65 -15.64
CA VAL A 20 -9.79 1.77 -16.29
C VAL A 20 -10.19 0.44 -16.93
N ALA A 21 -9.28 -0.20 -17.65
CA ALA A 21 -9.54 -1.49 -18.29
C ALA A 21 -9.82 -2.60 -17.27
N PHE A 22 -9.04 -2.67 -16.19
CA PHE A 22 -9.24 -3.62 -15.10
C PHE A 22 -10.60 -3.41 -14.42
N GLN A 23 -10.91 -2.16 -14.06
CA GLN A 23 -12.16 -1.80 -13.40
C GLN A 23 -13.39 -2.14 -14.27
N ASP A 24 -13.32 -1.88 -15.58
CA ASP A 24 -14.39 -2.15 -16.54
C ASP A 24 -14.54 -3.66 -16.81
N SER A 25 -13.43 -4.39 -17.04
CA SER A 25 -13.43 -5.82 -17.34
C SER A 25 -14.01 -6.66 -16.19
N PHE A 26 -13.65 -6.34 -14.95
CA PHE A 26 -14.21 -6.99 -13.76
C PHE A 26 -15.53 -6.38 -13.29
N LYS A 27 -16.08 -5.39 -14.02
CA LYS A 27 -17.35 -4.71 -13.67
C LYS A 27 -17.37 -4.27 -12.20
N LEU A 28 -16.27 -3.65 -11.75
CA LEU A 28 -16.14 -3.22 -10.35
C LEU A 28 -17.01 -2.00 -10.01
N GLY A 29 -17.58 -1.33 -11.02
CA GLY A 29 -18.42 -0.15 -10.84
C GLY A 29 -17.60 1.16 -10.84
N LYS A 30 -18.27 2.30 -10.57
CA LYS A 30 -17.65 3.62 -10.57
C LYS A 30 -17.08 3.95 -9.19
N SER A 31 -15.93 4.58 -9.13
CA SER A 31 -15.27 5.02 -7.91
C SER A 31 -14.66 6.41 -8.07
N HIS A 32 -14.04 6.91 -6.99
CA HIS A 32 -13.20 8.10 -7.08
C HIS A 32 -12.05 7.85 -8.08
N PRO A 33 -11.75 8.80 -9.02
CA PRO A 33 -10.75 8.57 -10.07
C PRO A 33 -9.37 8.15 -9.55
N VAL A 34 -8.96 8.64 -8.38
CA VAL A 34 -7.68 8.24 -7.75
C VAL A 34 -7.62 6.73 -7.52
N ILE A 35 -8.71 6.08 -7.17
CA ILE A 35 -8.75 4.64 -6.93
C ILE A 35 -8.39 3.85 -8.19
N THR A 36 -8.76 4.35 -9.37
CA THR A 36 -8.43 3.71 -10.65
C THR A 36 -6.93 3.57 -10.85
N PHE A 37 -6.11 4.53 -10.39
CA PHE A 37 -4.65 4.42 -10.46
C PHE A 37 -4.11 3.29 -9.56
N PHE A 38 -4.67 3.13 -8.35
CA PHE A 38 -4.29 2.01 -7.48
C PHE A 38 -4.70 0.65 -8.07
N LEU A 39 -5.87 0.57 -8.68
CA LEU A 39 -6.30 -0.65 -9.40
C LEU A 39 -5.38 -0.94 -10.59
N GLY A 40 -4.92 0.10 -11.30
CA GLY A 40 -3.94 -0.04 -12.37
C GLY A 40 -2.60 -0.55 -11.87
N GLY A 41 -2.08 0.02 -10.79
CA GLY A 41 -0.86 -0.45 -10.14
C GLY A 41 -0.97 -1.91 -9.69
N PHE A 42 -2.12 -2.31 -9.13
CA PHE A 42 -2.37 -3.70 -8.76
C PHE A 42 -2.36 -4.64 -9.96
N ALA A 43 -3.07 -4.28 -11.04
CA ALA A 43 -3.11 -5.09 -12.26
C ALA A 43 -1.72 -5.25 -12.88
N ILE A 44 -0.92 -4.17 -12.92
CA ILE A 44 0.47 -4.20 -13.40
C ILE A 44 1.33 -5.10 -12.50
N ALA A 45 1.20 -5.01 -11.17
CA ALA A 45 1.95 -5.85 -10.25
C ALA A 45 1.62 -7.34 -10.41
N LEU A 46 0.37 -7.71 -10.72
CA LEU A 46 -0.03 -9.08 -11.03
C LEU A 46 0.58 -9.55 -12.35
N LEU A 47 0.50 -8.75 -13.42
CA LEU A 47 1.09 -9.06 -14.73
C LEU A 47 2.61 -9.20 -14.63
N ALA A 48 3.27 -8.28 -13.94
CA ALA A 48 4.71 -8.33 -13.69
C ALA A 48 5.12 -9.56 -12.86
N SER A 49 4.28 -9.97 -11.88
CA SER A 49 4.53 -11.18 -11.11
C SER A 49 4.47 -12.44 -11.97
N ILE A 50 3.54 -12.52 -12.92
CA ILE A 50 3.47 -13.64 -13.88
C ILE A 50 4.74 -13.66 -14.74
N TRP A 51 5.14 -12.52 -15.28
CA TRP A 51 6.33 -12.41 -16.11
C TRP A 51 7.61 -12.76 -15.34
N ALA A 52 7.74 -12.26 -14.12
CA ALA A 52 8.92 -12.48 -13.27
C ALA A 52 9.15 -13.94 -12.86
N ILE A 53 8.17 -14.83 -13.04
CA ILE A 53 8.38 -16.30 -12.89
C ILE A 53 9.34 -16.84 -13.96
N PHE A 54 9.35 -16.23 -15.15
CA PHE A 54 10.03 -16.74 -16.32
C PHE A 54 11.25 -15.91 -16.74
N SER A 55 11.24 -14.60 -16.46
CA SER A 55 12.27 -13.67 -16.92
C SER A 55 12.32 -12.41 -16.08
N GLY A 56 13.40 -11.62 -16.21
CA GLY A 56 13.52 -10.28 -15.64
C GLY A 56 12.53 -9.28 -16.24
N LEU A 57 12.23 -8.23 -15.47
CA LEU A 57 11.28 -7.16 -15.83
C LEU A 57 11.94 -6.04 -16.65
N GLN A 58 12.90 -6.38 -17.50
CA GLN A 58 13.67 -5.47 -18.34
C GLN A 58 12.79 -4.79 -19.39
N ILE A 59 13.46 -4.06 -20.30
CA ILE A 59 12.83 -3.32 -21.42
C ILE A 59 11.80 -4.14 -22.22
N TYR A 60 11.97 -5.46 -22.28
CA TYR A 60 11.00 -6.34 -22.95
C TYR A 60 9.63 -6.33 -22.28
N PHE A 61 9.59 -6.44 -20.94
CA PHE A 61 8.33 -6.34 -20.21
C PHE A 61 7.72 -4.94 -20.34
N GLU A 62 8.52 -3.90 -20.20
CA GLU A 62 8.06 -2.51 -20.36
C GLU A 62 7.49 -2.26 -21.76
N SER A 63 8.15 -2.76 -22.81
CA SER A 63 7.67 -2.63 -24.20
C SER A 63 6.32 -3.30 -24.39
N ILE A 64 6.14 -4.50 -23.83
CA ILE A 64 4.85 -5.21 -23.84
C ILE A 64 3.80 -4.43 -23.06
N LEU A 65 4.15 -3.90 -21.89
CA LEU A 65 3.25 -3.11 -21.04
C LEU A 65 2.77 -1.84 -21.77
N ILE A 66 3.68 -1.16 -22.49
CA ILE A 66 3.34 -0.01 -23.34
C ILE A 66 2.40 -0.44 -24.46
N GLY A 67 2.70 -1.55 -25.13
CA GLY A 67 1.84 -2.12 -26.18
C GLY A 67 0.42 -2.47 -25.67
N ILE A 68 0.33 -3.12 -24.51
CA ILE A 68 -0.94 -3.42 -23.83
C ILE A 68 -1.68 -2.11 -23.51
N THR A 69 -0.97 -1.11 -22.98
CA THR A 69 -1.56 0.19 -22.63
C THR A 69 -2.15 0.89 -23.84
N LEU A 70 -1.43 0.93 -24.96
CA LEU A 70 -1.90 1.49 -26.22
C LEU A 70 -3.12 0.74 -26.75
N GLY A 71 -3.08 -0.60 -26.79
CA GLY A 71 -4.17 -1.43 -27.22
C GLY A 71 -5.43 -1.24 -26.37
N LEU A 72 -5.29 -1.24 -25.04
CA LEU A 72 -6.39 -0.99 -24.11
C LEU A 72 -6.95 0.43 -24.21
N GLY A 73 -6.07 1.42 -24.39
CA GLY A 73 -6.45 2.82 -24.58
C GLY A 73 -7.30 3.02 -25.83
N LEU A 74 -6.96 2.35 -26.94
CA LEU A 74 -7.74 2.37 -28.16
C LEU A 74 -9.06 1.60 -28.01
N TRP A 75 -9.01 0.40 -27.45
CA TRP A 75 -10.19 -0.46 -27.26
C TRP A 75 -11.21 0.17 -26.31
N LYS A 76 -10.78 0.69 -25.16
CA LYS A 76 -11.62 1.29 -24.13
C LYS A 76 -11.69 2.82 -24.20
N ARG A 77 -11.40 3.42 -25.35
CA ARG A 77 -11.29 4.88 -25.53
C ARG A 77 -12.47 5.71 -24.97
N LYS A 78 -13.70 5.19 -25.12
CA LYS A 78 -14.91 5.88 -24.60
C LYS A 78 -14.93 5.90 -23.06
N VAL A 79 -14.60 4.78 -22.42
CA VAL A 79 -14.55 4.62 -20.95
C VAL A 79 -13.41 5.48 -20.39
N TYR A 80 -12.24 5.43 -21.05
CA TYR A 80 -11.08 6.24 -20.67
C TYR A 80 -11.34 7.75 -20.78
N LYS A 81 -12.02 8.19 -21.86
CA LYS A 81 -12.44 9.61 -21.99
C LYS A 81 -13.38 10.01 -20.83
N GLY A 82 -14.33 9.16 -20.47
CA GLY A 82 -15.21 9.37 -19.32
C GLY A 82 -14.45 9.48 -18.00
N PHE A 83 -13.44 8.64 -17.80
CA PHE A 83 -12.54 8.71 -16.65
C PHE A 83 -11.80 10.06 -16.59
N LEU A 84 -11.17 10.51 -17.69
CA LEU A 84 -10.46 11.79 -17.74
C LEU A 84 -11.38 12.98 -17.45
N LEU A 85 -12.61 12.95 -17.98
CA LEU A 85 -13.61 14.00 -17.69
C LEU A 85 -13.99 14.00 -16.19
N SER A 86 -14.14 12.83 -15.59
CA SER A 86 -14.43 12.70 -14.16
C SER A 86 -13.29 13.25 -13.30
N LEU A 87 -12.04 12.92 -13.62
CA LEU A 87 -10.86 13.43 -12.93
C LEU A 87 -10.76 14.96 -13.05
N LYS A 88 -10.93 15.49 -14.27
CA LYS A 88 -10.94 16.92 -14.53
C LYS A 88 -12.04 17.64 -13.75
N ALA A 89 -13.23 17.05 -13.68
CA ALA A 89 -14.34 17.60 -12.91
C ALA A 89 -14.01 17.68 -11.42
N LYS A 90 -13.38 16.62 -10.86
CA LYS A 90 -12.94 16.60 -9.45
C LYS A 90 -11.96 17.73 -9.15
N ILE A 91 -10.93 17.91 -9.96
CA ILE A 91 -9.93 18.98 -9.78
C ILE A 91 -10.60 20.37 -9.91
N LYS A 92 -11.49 20.56 -10.90
CA LYS A 92 -12.20 21.83 -11.09
C LYS A 92 -13.17 22.19 -9.95
N THR A 93 -13.70 21.20 -9.24
CA THR A 93 -14.64 21.45 -8.11
C THR A 93 -13.92 21.78 -6.81
N LEU A 94 -12.59 21.65 -6.75
CA LEU A 94 -11.79 22.06 -5.61
C LEU A 94 -11.77 23.61 -5.50
N PRO A 95 -11.87 24.16 -4.29
CA PRO A 95 -11.60 25.57 -4.04
C PRO A 95 -10.21 25.98 -4.54
N PRO A 96 -10.02 27.21 -5.06
CA PRO A 96 -8.73 27.65 -5.62
C PRO A 96 -7.54 27.48 -4.68
N TYR A 97 -7.72 27.77 -3.39
CA TYR A 97 -6.67 27.61 -2.38
C TYR A 97 -6.25 26.13 -2.17
N LEU A 98 -7.17 25.17 -2.35
CA LEU A 98 -6.82 23.74 -2.29
C LEU A 98 -6.09 23.29 -3.57
N ASN A 99 -6.38 23.89 -4.73
CA ASN A 99 -5.60 23.66 -5.94
C ASN A 99 -4.17 24.20 -5.81
N ILE A 100 -4.00 25.39 -5.22
CA ILE A 100 -2.66 25.95 -4.93
C ILE A 100 -1.90 25.01 -3.97
N LEU A 101 -2.55 24.56 -2.90
CA LEU A 101 -1.96 23.61 -1.96
C LEU A 101 -1.54 22.31 -2.67
N LEU A 102 -2.38 21.77 -3.56
CA LEU A 102 -2.05 20.58 -4.34
C LEU A 102 -0.82 20.79 -5.24
N ILE A 103 -0.70 21.94 -5.89
CA ILE A 103 0.48 22.29 -6.70
C ILE A 103 1.73 22.34 -5.82
N ILE A 104 1.66 22.99 -4.65
CA ILE A 104 2.77 23.07 -3.70
C ILE A 104 3.19 21.66 -3.26
N ILE A 105 2.24 20.80 -2.87
CA ILE A 105 2.53 19.42 -2.47
C ILE A 105 3.18 18.65 -3.63
N THR A 106 2.70 18.83 -4.85
CA THR A 106 3.24 18.16 -6.04
C THR A 106 4.71 18.57 -6.30
N LEU A 107 5.01 19.87 -6.18
CA LEU A 107 6.37 20.38 -6.37
C LEU A 107 7.32 19.87 -5.26
N PHE A 108 6.87 19.89 -3.99
CA PHE A 108 7.67 19.35 -2.89
C PHE A 108 7.89 17.84 -3.02
N ALA A 109 6.86 17.08 -3.39
CA ALA A 109 7.00 15.65 -3.63
C ALA A 109 7.99 15.35 -4.78
N ALA A 110 7.92 16.10 -5.88
CA ALA A 110 8.85 15.95 -6.99
C ALA A 110 10.29 16.36 -6.63
N ALA A 111 10.44 17.38 -5.78
CA ALA A 111 11.75 17.79 -5.26
C ALA A 111 12.34 16.72 -4.33
N GLN A 112 11.51 16.13 -3.47
CA GLN A 112 11.93 15.06 -2.56
C GLN A 112 12.29 13.78 -3.32
N CYS A 113 11.55 13.41 -4.38
CA CYS A 113 11.94 12.29 -5.25
C CYS A 113 13.32 12.51 -5.89
N ALA A 114 13.65 13.75 -6.21
CA ALA A 114 14.96 14.10 -6.79
C ALA A 114 16.09 14.17 -5.73
N SER A 115 15.80 13.95 -4.45
CA SER A 115 16.80 13.96 -3.38
C SER A 115 17.34 12.55 -3.10
N ALA A 116 18.56 12.49 -2.55
CA ALA A 116 19.14 11.21 -2.13
C ALA A 116 18.30 10.56 -1.02
N PRO A 117 18.05 9.24 -1.08
CA PRO A 117 17.39 8.51 -0.02
C PRO A 117 18.29 8.44 1.23
N TYR A 118 17.68 8.42 2.42
CA TYR A 118 18.42 8.31 3.67
C TYR A 118 17.94 7.17 4.58
N ILE A 119 16.87 6.46 4.20
CA ILE A 119 16.42 5.27 4.94
C ILE A 119 17.40 4.14 4.69
N LEU A 120 17.89 3.51 5.75
CA LEU A 120 18.87 2.42 5.69
C LEU A 120 18.39 1.22 4.84
N ASP A 121 17.11 0.91 4.90
CA ASP A 121 16.50 -0.18 4.12
C ASP A 121 16.65 0.02 2.59
N ASN A 122 16.84 1.27 2.13
CA ASN A 122 17.00 1.58 0.72
C ASN A 122 18.19 0.86 0.11
N GLU A 123 19.38 1.07 0.68
CA GLU A 123 20.63 0.47 0.18
C GLU A 123 20.76 -0.99 0.61
N SER A 124 20.23 -1.35 1.79
CA SER A 124 20.39 -2.70 2.34
C SER A 124 19.63 -3.74 1.51
N TYR A 125 18.40 -3.48 1.07
CA TYR A 125 17.65 -4.47 0.30
C TYR A 125 16.60 -3.94 -0.68
N TYR A 126 16.06 -2.71 -0.56
CA TYR A 126 15.00 -2.27 -1.50
C TYR A 126 15.50 -2.17 -2.94
N ILE A 127 16.56 -1.40 -3.16
CA ILE A 127 17.15 -1.23 -4.49
C ILE A 127 17.68 -2.56 -5.02
N GLN A 128 18.30 -3.36 -4.15
CA GLN A 128 18.79 -4.68 -4.52
C GLN A 128 17.64 -5.59 -4.99
N THR A 129 16.53 -5.61 -4.25
CA THR A 129 15.33 -6.37 -4.64
C THR A 129 14.82 -5.96 -6.02
N ILE A 130 14.75 -4.64 -6.30
CA ILE A 130 14.29 -4.13 -7.59
C ILE A 130 15.27 -4.52 -8.71
N LYS A 131 16.59 -4.41 -8.49
CA LYS A 131 17.60 -4.82 -9.45
C LYS A 131 17.55 -6.31 -9.78
N TRP A 132 17.35 -7.17 -8.75
CA TRP A 132 17.19 -8.61 -8.97
C TRP A 132 15.93 -8.92 -9.78
N LEU A 133 14.80 -8.27 -9.48
CA LEU A 133 13.55 -8.41 -10.23
C LEU A 133 13.71 -7.93 -11.68
N ASP A 134 14.37 -6.80 -11.88
CA ASP A 134 14.62 -6.22 -13.19
C ASP A 134 15.48 -7.15 -14.06
N THR A 135 16.60 -7.64 -13.51
CA THR A 135 17.57 -8.44 -14.26
C THR A 135 17.14 -9.88 -14.45
N TYR A 136 16.62 -10.53 -13.41
CA TYR A 136 16.42 -11.98 -13.36
C TYR A 136 15.00 -12.44 -13.07
N GLY A 137 14.08 -11.55 -12.63
CA GLY A 137 12.77 -11.95 -12.11
C GLY A 137 12.86 -12.62 -10.74
N PHE A 138 12.07 -13.67 -10.52
CA PHE A 138 12.11 -14.43 -9.28
C PHE A 138 13.22 -15.47 -9.33
N VAL A 139 14.25 -15.31 -8.49
CA VAL A 139 15.41 -16.19 -8.43
C VAL A 139 15.24 -17.27 -7.37
N LYS A 140 15.45 -18.53 -7.76
CA LYS A 140 15.37 -19.68 -6.86
C LYS A 140 16.37 -19.54 -5.71
N GLY A 141 15.87 -19.64 -4.49
CA GLY A 141 16.70 -19.64 -3.29
C GLY A 141 17.40 -18.31 -2.99
N LEU A 142 16.93 -17.18 -3.54
CA LEU A 142 17.53 -15.85 -3.29
C LEU A 142 17.56 -15.50 -1.80
N ALA A 143 16.65 -16.07 -1.01
CA ALA A 143 16.63 -15.95 0.45
C ALA A 143 17.91 -16.46 1.12
N ASN A 144 18.59 -17.45 0.53
CA ASN A 144 19.85 -17.99 1.07
C ASN A 144 21.02 -17.02 0.88
N PHE A 145 20.94 -16.13 -0.12
CA PHE A 145 21.93 -15.08 -0.31
C PHE A 145 21.78 -13.97 0.75
N HIS A 146 20.53 -13.50 0.95
CA HIS A 146 20.20 -12.55 2.01
C HIS A 146 18.70 -12.65 2.32
N PHE A 147 18.35 -12.92 3.57
CA PHE A 147 16.97 -13.21 3.97
C PHE A 147 15.99 -12.03 3.77
N PHE A 148 16.44 -10.76 3.78
CA PHE A 148 15.58 -9.64 3.42
C PHE A 148 15.23 -9.61 1.93
N LEU A 149 16.03 -10.21 1.06
CA LEU A 149 15.68 -10.39 -0.34
C LEU A 149 14.51 -11.37 -0.54
N ALA A 150 14.16 -12.18 0.45
CA ALA A 150 12.92 -12.95 0.43
C ALA A 150 11.66 -12.11 0.60
N GLN A 151 11.78 -10.88 1.09
CA GLN A 151 10.64 -9.99 1.34
C GLN A 151 10.25 -9.18 0.07
N HIS A 152 10.20 -9.83 -1.09
CA HIS A 152 9.71 -9.19 -2.31
C HIS A 152 8.26 -8.74 -2.14
N SER A 153 8.08 -7.45 -1.92
CA SER A 153 6.77 -6.81 -1.86
C SER A 153 6.12 -6.73 -3.24
N GLY A 154 4.79 -6.81 -3.32
CA GLY A 154 4.06 -6.45 -4.54
C GLY A 154 4.35 -5.03 -5.01
N TRP A 155 4.80 -4.14 -4.11
CA TRP A 155 5.23 -2.79 -4.44
C TRP A 155 6.60 -2.75 -5.12
N HIS A 156 7.56 -3.55 -4.67
CA HIS A 156 8.86 -3.67 -5.34
C HIS A 156 8.71 -4.26 -6.76
N ILE A 157 7.77 -5.20 -6.94
CA ILE A 157 7.45 -5.75 -8.26
C ILE A 157 6.87 -4.65 -9.17
N LEU A 158 5.95 -3.82 -8.66
CA LEU A 158 5.40 -2.69 -9.38
C LEU A 158 6.47 -1.65 -9.72
N GLN A 159 7.35 -1.34 -8.79
CA GLN A 159 8.48 -0.43 -8.97
C GLN A 159 9.42 -0.91 -10.08
N SER A 160 9.79 -2.20 -10.04
CA SER A 160 10.64 -2.81 -11.08
C SER A 160 9.97 -2.81 -12.46
N ALA A 161 8.66 -3.08 -12.50
CA ALA A 161 7.88 -3.11 -13.74
C ALA A 161 7.74 -1.75 -14.45
N LEU A 162 7.99 -0.67 -13.75
CA LEU A 162 7.77 0.70 -14.22
C LEU A 162 9.02 1.59 -14.11
N ASN A 163 10.19 1.03 -13.85
CA ASN A 163 11.37 1.82 -13.48
C ASN A 163 12.06 2.52 -14.67
N LEU A 164 11.81 2.11 -15.91
CA LEU A 164 12.48 2.61 -17.12
C LEU A 164 14.02 2.61 -17.00
N ASN A 165 14.57 1.60 -16.35
CA ASN A 165 15.98 1.53 -15.92
C ASN A 165 16.96 1.69 -17.11
N GLU A 166 16.59 1.21 -18.28
CA GLU A 166 17.37 1.33 -19.53
C GLU A 166 17.47 2.78 -20.05
N ILE A 167 16.52 3.65 -19.63
CA ILE A 167 16.45 5.05 -20.03
C ILE A 167 16.97 5.94 -18.92
N ALA A 168 16.46 5.72 -17.70
CA ALA A 168 16.88 6.46 -16.51
C ALA A 168 16.43 5.71 -15.23
N PRO A 169 17.25 5.72 -14.15
CA PRO A 169 16.96 5.00 -12.92
C PRO A 169 15.94 5.73 -12.03
N PHE A 170 14.65 5.54 -12.26
CA PHE A 170 13.55 6.17 -11.50
C PHE A 170 13.00 5.29 -10.37
N PHE A 171 13.85 4.60 -9.63
CA PHE A 171 13.44 3.63 -8.61
C PHE A 171 12.53 4.18 -7.51
N ASN A 172 12.64 5.46 -7.17
CA ASN A 172 11.99 6.05 -6.00
C ASN A 172 10.76 6.89 -6.37
N ASP A 173 10.56 7.21 -7.63
CA ASP A 173 9.63 8.25 -8.07
C ASP A 173 8.17 7.82 -8.04
N ILE A 174 7.89 6.51 -8.05
CA ILE A 174 6.51 5.98 -7.94
C ILE A 174 5.88 6.35 -6.60
N ASN A 175 6.66 6.33 -5.51
CA ASN A 175 6.14 6.70 -4.19
C ASN A 175 5.63 8.14 -4.17
N GLY A 176 6.38 9.09 -4.74
CA GLY A 176 5.93 10.48 -4.86
C GLY A 176 4.68 10.64 -5.70
N PHE A 177 4.58 9.94 -6.84
CA PHE A 177 3.40 9.94 -7.69
C PHE A 177 2.14 9.50 -6.92
N TYR A 178 2.21 8.38 -6.22
CA TYR A 178 1.08 7.88 -5.45
C TYR A 178 0.78 8.75 -4.22
N LEU A 179 1.78 9.40 -3.60
CA LEU A 179 1.53 10.38 -2.55
C LEU A 179 0.71 11.57 -3.07
N VAL A 180 1.05 12.09 -4.26
CA VAL A 180 0.25 13.17 -4.89
C VAL A 180 -1.19 12.71 -5.13
N LEU A 181 -1.39 11.48 -5.62
CA LEU A 181 -2.74 10.90 -5.80
C LEU A 181 -3.51 10.80 -4.47
N GLY A 182 -2.86 10.36 -3.39
CA GLY A 182 -3.46 10.32 -2.05
C GLY A 182 -3.88 11.71 -1.57
N ASN A 183 -3.05 12.73 -1.86
CA ASN A 183 -3.40 14.13 -1.55
C ASN A 183 -4.56 14.64 -2.42
N VAL A 184 -4.66 14.29 -3.70
CA VAL A 184 -5.84 14.60 -4.53
C VAL A 184 -7.11 14.03 -3.90
N TYR A 185 -7.07 12.77 -3.44
CA TYR A 185 -8.20 12.15 -2.76
C TYR A 185 -8.56 12.88 -1.46
N ALA A 186 -7.59 13.18 -0.62
CA ALA A 186 -7.80 13.85 0.66
C ALA A 186 -8.35 15.29 0.47
N LEU A 187 -7.78 16.05 -0.46
CA LEU A 187 -8.23 17.42 -0.74
C LEU A 187 -9.64 17.46 -1.35
N ASP A 188 -10.03 16.45 -2.15
CA ASP A 188 -11.43 16.31 -2.59
C ASP A 188 -12.37 16.14 -1.38
N LYS A 189 -12.02 15.26 -0.43
CA LYS A 189 -12.80 15.08 0.82
C LYS A 189 -12.82 16.37 1.67
N LEU A 190 -11.71 17.09 1.75
CA LEU A 190 -11.66 18.38 2.45
C LEU A 190 -12.55 19.44 1.78
N GLY A 191 -12.54 19.53 0.44
CA GLY A 191 -13.43 20.40 -0.33
C GLY A 191 -14.90 20.07 -0.08
N HIS A 192 -15.25 18.80 0.00
CA HIS A 192 -16.58 18.35 0.38
C HIS A 192 -16.94 18.73 1.83
N TYR A 193 -15.99 18.60 2.76
CA TYR A 193 -16.19 19.03 4.16
C TYR A 193 -16.56 20.52 4.25
N PHE A 194 -15.89 21.40 3.51
CA PHE A 194 -16.22 22.83 3.54
C PHE A 194 -17.64 23.12 3.06
N LYS A 195 -18.19 22.28 2.17
CA LYS A 195 -19.58 22.41 1.67
C LYS A 195 -20.60 21.75 2.60
N GLN A 196 -20.31 20.56 3.10
CA GLN A 196 -21.29 19.70 3.79
C GLN A 196 -21.13 19.70 5.32
N LYS A 197 -19.97 20.16 5.83
CA LYS A 197 -19.62 20.19 7.28
C LYS A 197 -19.65 18.80 7.97
N GLU A 198 -19.54 17.71 7.21
CA GLU A 198 -19.53 16.37 7.77
C GLU A 198 -18.13 16.00 8.32
N LYS A 199 -18.04 15.80 9.63
CA LYS A 199 -16.76 15.63 10.35
C LYS A 199 -15.91 14.45 9.87
N HIS A 200 -16.52 13.38 9.35
CA HIS A 200 -15.76 12.25 8.81
C HIS A 200 -14.97 12.63 7.55
N LEU A 201 -15.47 13.59 6.76
CA LEU A 201 -14.74 14.11 5.59
C LEU A 201 -13.52 14.93 6.01
N LEU A 202 -13.62 15.65 7.15
CA LEU A 202 -12.49 16.39 7.71
C LEU A 202 -11.37 15.42 8.15
N LEU A 203 -11.73 14.29 8.79
CA LEU A 203 -10.76 13.31 9.25
C LEU A 203 -9.85 12.82 8.10
N ILE A 204 -10.44 12.54 6.95
CA ILE A 204 -9.69 12.14 5.75
C ILE A 204 -9.01 13.33 5.09
N GLY A 205 -9.69 14.48 5.04
CA GLY A 205 -9.21 15.70 4.39
C GLY A 205 -7.98 16.34 5.04
N LEU A 206 -7.70 16.03 6.31
CA LEU A 206 -6.51 16.51 7.03
C LEU A 206 -5.23 15.71 6.72
N PHE A 207 -5.32 14.65 5.94
CA PHE A 207 -4.16 13.84 5.55
C PHE A 207 -2.95 14.66 5.05
N PRO A 208 -3.08 15.76 4.27
CA PRO A 208 -1.94 16.55 3.82
C PRO A 208 -1.02 17.05 4.95
N ILE A 209 -1.52 17.18 6.19
CA ILE A 209 -0.72 17.56 7.36
C ILE A 209 0.32 16.48 7.69
N PHE A 210 0.01 15.21 7.39
CA PHE A 210 0.90 14.08 7.64
C PHE A 210 2.02 13.95 6.59
N ASN A 211 1.97 14.67 5.46
CA ASN A 211 2.99 14.59 4.41
C ASN A 211 4.41 14.82 4.94
N VAL A 212 4.59 15.68 5.96
CA VAL A 212 5.89 15.94 6.57
C VAL A 212 6.54 14.66 7.12
N PHE A 213 5.73 13.74 7.66
CA PHE A 213 6.21 12.45 8.17
C PHE A 213 6.38 11.41 7.06
N LEU A 214 5.69 11.58 5.94
CA LEU A 214 5.71 10.66 4.81
C LEU A 214 6.83 10.94 3.81
N PHE A 215 7.38 12.16 3.81
CA PHE A 215 8.46 12.55 2.89
C PHE A 215 9.70 11.68 3.02
N GLN A 216 9.97 11.12 4.20
CA GLN A 216 11.06 10.15 4.37
C GLN A 216 10.90 8.89 3.49
N PHE A 217 9.67 8.52 3.12
CA PHE A 217 9.37 7.33 2.32
C PHE A 217 9.25 7.62 0.82
N ILE A 218 9.36 8.88 0.37
CA ILE A 218 9.22 9.26 -1.03
C ILE A 218 10.49 8.97 -1.82
N SER A 219 11.65 9.32 -1.26
CA SER A 219 12.95 9.10 -1.89
C SER A 219 13.46 7.67 -1.78
N THR A 220 12.61 6.74 -1.37
CA THR A 220 12.90 5.30 -1.28
C THR A 220 11.75 4.50 -1.86
N PRO A 221 12.00 3.31 -2.46
CA PRO A 221 10.93 2.42 -2.93
C PRO A 221 10.26 1.68 -1.75
N SER A 222 10.01 2.36 -0.65
CA SER A 222 9.42 1.79 0.55
C SER A 222 8.01 1.30 0.31
N PRO A 223 7.68 0.04 0.66
CA PRO A 223 6.31 -0.49 0.57
C PRO A 223 5.39 0.04 1.69
N ASP A 224 5.90 0.82 2.63
CA ASP A 224 5.10 1.39 3.72
C ASP A 224 4.18 2.51 3.22
N LEU A 225 4.69 3.39 2.35
CA LEU A 225 3.92 4.52 1.82
C LEU A 225 2.61 4.10 1.12
N PRO A 226 2.60 3.14 0.18
CA PRO A 226 1.35 2.71 -0.44
C PRO A 226 0.36 2.10 0.55
N ILE A 227 0.82 1.47 1.64
CA ILE A 227 -0.08 0.99 2.70
C ILE A 227 -0.77 2.15 3.40
N TYR A 228 -0.06 3.24 3.72
CA TYR A 228 -0.68 4.43 4.32
C TYR A 228 -1.74 5.05 3.42
N LEU A 229 -1.48 5.12 2.11
CA LEU A 229 -2.42 5.66 1.14
C LEU A 229 -3.63 4.75 0.92
N LEU A 230 -3.42 3.43 0.85
CA LEU A 230 -4.50 2.45 0.74
C LEU A 230 -5.36 2.44 2.00
N SER A 231 -4.76 2.55 3.20
CA SER A 231 -5.49 2.69 4.46
C SER A 231 -6.36 3.95 4.45
N LEU A 232 -5.79 5.10 4.07
CA LEU A 232 -6.53 6.36 3.94
C LEU A 232 -7.76 6.22 3.04
N ILE A 233 -7.58 5.62 1.86
CA ILE A 233 -8.66 5.44 0.88
C ILE A 233 -9.70 4.45 1.40
N ILE A 234 -9.28 3.29 1.92
CA ILE A 234 -10.18 2.27 2.46
C ILE A 234 -10.99 2.82 3.64
N PHE A 235 -10.36 3.56 4.55
CA PHE A 235 -11.07 4.20 5.67
C PHE A 235 -12.04 5.27 5.19
N GLY A 236 -11.63 6.11 4.23
CA GLY A 236 -12.49 7.13 3.65
C GLY A 236 -13.72 6.55 2.95
N GLU A 237 -13.53 5.52 2.15
CA GLU A 237 -14.62 4.81 1.49
C GLU A 237 -15.47 4.02 2.48
N PHE A 238 -14.89 3.36 3.49
CA PHE A 238 -15.62 2.70 4.57
C PHE A 238 -16.54 3.68 5.32
N LEU A 239 -16.01 4.82 5.77
CA LEU A 239 -16.81 5.82 6.49
C LEU A 239 -17.94 6.36 5.60
N THR A 240 -17.63 6.73 4.36
CA THR A 240 -18.62 7.25 3.40
C THR A 240 -19.75 6.23 3.18
N HIS A 241 -19.42 4.97 2.95
CA HIS A 241 -20.38 3.89 2.75
C HIS A 241 -21.22 3.57 3.98
N TYR A 242 -20.56 3.52 5.12
CA TYR A 242 -21.23 3.18 6.35
C TYR A 242 -22.30 4.21 6.71
N LEU A 243 -22.07 5.49 6.33
CA LEU A 243 -22.93 6.62 6.67
C LEU A 243 -23.95 7.00 5.60
N SER A 244 -23.66 6.71 4.34
CA SER A 244 -24.56 7.01 3.24
C SER A 244 -25.22 5.74 2.71
N SER A 245 -26.49 5.85 2.33
CA SER A 245 -27.19 4.81 1.57
C SER A 245 -26.77 4.76 0.09
N LYS A 246 -25.82 5.60 -0.33
CA LYS A 246 -25.29 5.62 -1.69
C LYS A 246 -24.42 4.39 -1.92
N GLU A 247 -24.75 3.70 -3.00
CA GLU A 247 -24.13 2.44 -3.38
C GLU A 247 -22.76 2.65 -4.01
N THR A 248 -21.69 2.77 -3.23
CA THR A 248 -20.35 2.59 -3.76
C THR A 248 -20.10 1.09 -3.95
N PRO A 249 -19.37 0.66 -4.97
CA PRO A 249 -19.10 -0.75 -5.18
C PRO A 249 -18.17 -1.29 -4.07
N LEU A 250 -18.71 -2.16 -3.21
CA LEU A 250 -17.95 -2.79 -2.12
C LEU A 250 -16.80 -3.63 -2.66
N SER A 251 -16.98 -4.17 -3.88
CA SER A 251 -15.96 -4.92 -4.59
C SER A 251 -14.66 -4.15 -4.79
N ILE A 252 -14.72 -2.83 -5.02
CA ILE A 252 -13.53 -1.99 -5.16
C ILE A 252 -12.76 -1.90 -3.85
N ILE A 253 -13.45 -1.65 -2.72
CA ILE A 253 -12.81 -1.54 -1.41
C ILE A 253 -12.14 -2.87 -1.04
N PHE A 254 -12.79 -3.99 -1.38
CA PHE A 254 -12.23 -5.32 -1.18
C PHE A 254 -10.95 -5.54 -2.01
N VAL A 255 -10.98 -5.19 -3.30
CA VAL A 255 -9.81 -5.33 -4.19
C VAL A 255 -8.64 -4.45 -3.72
N LEU A 256 -8.91 -3.23 -3.21
CA LEU A 256 -7.87 -2.40 -2.59
C LEU A 256 -7.26 -3.07 -1.34
N GLY A 257 -8.09 -3.74 -0.53
CA GLY A 257 -7.61 -4.54 0.61
C GLY A 257 -6.72 -5.70 0.15
N VAL A 258 -7.11 -6.42 -0.91
CA VAL A 258 -6.28 -7.48 -1.51
C VAL A 258 -4.96 -6.93 -2.03
N PHE A 259 -4.96 -5.76 -2.69
CA PHE A 259 -3.74 -5.10 -3.13
C PHE A 259 -2.84 -4.74 -1.94
N ALA A 260 -3.40 -4.18 -0.85
CA ALA A 260 -2.64 -3.88 0.35
C ALA A 260 -1.96 -5.13 0.94
N VAL A 261 -2.66 -6.26 1.00
CA VAL A 261 -2.08 -7.55 1.45
C VAL A 261 -1.00 -8.05 0.49
N PHE A 262 -1.20 -7.89 -0.82
CA PHE A 262 -0.20 -8.27 -1.84
C PHE A 262 1.08 -7.43 -1.73
N ILE A 263 0.96 -6.16 -1.30
CA ILE A 263 2.11 -5.31 -0.96
C ILE A 263 2.74 -5.76 0.35
N LYS A 264 1.93 -5.95 1.41
CA LYS A 264 2.42 -6.23 2.76
C LYS A 264 1.40 -7.04 3.56
N VAL A 265 1.75 -8.26 3.95
CA VAL A 265 0.83 -9.20 4.63
C VAL A 265 0.26 -8.61 5.93
N THR A 266 1.01 -7.77 6.64
CA THR A 266 0.53 -7.09 7.85
C THR A 266 -0.68 -6.19 7.61
N ALA A 267 -0.99 -5.83 6.36
CA ALA A 267 -2.17 -5.04 5.99
C ALA A 267 -3.47 -5.88 5.89
N VAL A 268 -3.44 -7.16 6.26
CA VAL A 268 -4.61 -8.08 6.19
C VAL A 268 -5.84 -7.54 6.91
N PHE A 269 -5.66 -6.78 7.96
CA PHE A 269 -6.75 -6.16 8.72
C PHE A 269 -7.58 -5.15 7.90
N LEU A 270 -7.03 -4.60 6.82
CA LEU A 270 -7.77 -3.72 5.90
C LEU A 270 -8.91 -4.44 5.17
N ILE A 271 -8.83 -5.77 5.02
CA ILE A 271 -9.90 -6.58 4.40
C ILE A 271 -11.15 -6.64 5.30
N ILE A 272 -11.00 -6.46 6.61
CA ILE A 272 -12.12 -6.51 7.56
C ILE A 272 -13.16 -5.41 7.22
N PHE A 273 -12.73 -4.23 6.79
CA PHE A 273 -13.62 -3.11 6.48
C PHE A 273 -14.65 -3.43 5.38
N PRO A 274 -14.24 -3.87 4.17
CA PRO A 274 -15.21 -4.27 3.15
C PRO A 274 -16.07 -5.46 3.58
N VAL A 275 -15.53 -6.43 4.35
CA VAL A 275 -16.32 -7.56 4.85
C VAL A 275 -17.44 -7.06 5.78
N ILE A 276 -17.15 -6.13 6.70
CA ILE A 276 -18.19 -5.53 7.56
C ILE A 276 -19.25 -4.82 6.71
N LEU A 277 -18.87 -4.11 5.64
CA LEU A 277 -19.81 -3.44 4.76
C LEU A 277 -20.68 -4.43 3.99
N TYR A 278 -20.15 -5.56 3.52
CA TYR A 278 -20.93 -6.63 2.91
C TYR A 278 -21.96 -7.22 3.88
N ILE A 279 -21.56 -7.52 5.12
CA ILE A 279 -22.47 -8.01 6.17
C ILE A 279 -23.56 -6.98 6.45
N LYS A 280 -23.20 -5.70 6.58
CA LYS A 280 -24.17 -4.64 6.86
C LYS A 280 -25.16 -4.39 5.72
N SER A 281 -24.69 -4.42 4.49
CA SER A 281 -25.51 -4.06 3.33
C SER A 281 -26.58 -5.11 2.97
N ARG A 282 -26.49 -6.32 3.53
CA ARG A 282 -27.32 -7.49 3.18
C ARG A 282 -27.40 -7.76 1.67
N LYS A 283 -26.53 -7.11 0.87
CA LYS A 283 -26.48 -7.35 -0.58
C LYS A 283 -26.05 -8.77 -0.85
N SER A 284 -26.62 -9.34 -1.89
CA SER A 284 -26.19 -10.65 -2.37
C SER A 284 -24.72 -10.58 -2.78
N VAL A 285 -23.84 -11.07 -1.92
CA VAL A 285 -22.41 -11.25 -2.20
C VAL A 285 -22.22 -12.15 -3.44
N LYS A 286 -23.22 -12.96 -3.79
CA LYS A 286 -23.17 -13.94 -4.88
C LYS A 286 -22.74 -13.34 -6.22
N GLN A 287 -23.19 -12.13 -6.56
CA GLN A 287 -22.81 -11.47 -7.83
C GLN A 287 -21.35 -11.02 -7.87
N ASP A 288 -20.79 -10.66 -6.71
CA ASP A 288 -19.40 -10.20 -6.59
C ASP A 288 -18.45 -11.33 -6.24
N LEU A 289 -18.95 -12.41 -5.63
CA LEU A 289 -18.14 -13.49 -5.05
C LEU A 289 -17.18 -14.10 -6.08
N LEU A 290 -17.69 -14.46 -7.26
CA LEU A 290 -16.87 -15.10 -8.29
C LEU A 290 -15.69 -14.20 -8.73
N LYS A 291 -15.97 -12.93 -9.06
CA LYS A 291 -14.91 -11.99 -9.50
C LYS A 291 -13.91 -11.70 -8.39
N LEU A 292 -14.38 -11.55 -7.15
CA LEU A 292 -13.51 -11.31 -6.00
C LEU A 292 -12.65 -12.54 -5.69
N SER A 293 -13.23 -13.75 -5.78
CA SER A 293 -12.48 -14.99 -5.61
C SER A 293 -11.41 -15.18 -6.70
N ILE A 294 -11.73 -14.83 -7.96
CA ILE A 294 -10.76 -14.89 -9.06
C ILE A 294 -9.61 -13.92 -8.79
N ILE A 295 -9.91 -12.65 -8.50
CA ILE A 295 -8.86 -11.63 -8.25
C ILE A 295 -8.00 -12.01 -7.05
N SER A 296 -8.62 -12.40 -5.93
CA SER A 296 -7.90 -12.80 -4.72
C SER A 296 -7.13 -14.10 -4.90
N GLY A 297 -7.70 -15.05 -5.63
CA GLY A 297 -7.07 -16.33 -5.95
C GLY A 297 -5.79 -16.13 -6.78
N ILE A 298 -5.87 -15.31 -7.84
CA ILE A 298 -4.68 -14.96 -8.65
C ILE A 298 -3.61 -14.30 -7.77
N ALA A 299 -3.99 -13.29 -6.97
CA ALA A 299 -3.04 -12.61 -6.10
C ALA A 299 -2.39 -13.56 -5.08
N PHE A 300 -3.19 -14.43 -4.46
CA PHE A 300 -2.70 -15.43 -3.50
C PHE A 300 -1.77 -16.46 -4.16
N VAL A 301 -2.14 -17.00 -5.31
CA VAL A 301 -1.31 -17.96 -6.05
C VAL A 301 0.02 -17.34 -6.45
N LEU A 302 0.00 -16.11 -7.01
CA LEU A 302 1.23 -15.41 -7.37
C LEU A 302 2.12 -15.10 -6.15
N PHE A 303 1.50 -14.72 -5.03
CA PHE A 303 2.21 -14.53 -3.76
C PHE A 303 2.88 -15.83 -3.30
N ALA A 304 2.15 -16.94 -3.30
CA ALA A 304 2.67 -18.24 -2.87
C ALA A 304 3.75 -18.77 -3.82
N VAL A 305 3.56 -18.68 -5.13
CA VAL A 305 4.55 -19.10 -6.15
C VAL A 305 5.84 -18.28 -6.01
N LYS A 306 5.73 -16.97 -5.94
CA LYS A 306 6.88 -16.08 -5.72
C LYS A 306 7.68 -16.50 -4.48
N ASN A 307 7.03 -16.63 -3.35
CA ASN A 307 7.68 -16.97 -2.10
C ASN A 307 8.30 -18.38 -2.14
N SER A 308 7.61 -19.35 -2.79
CA SER A 308 8.14 -20.71 -3.00
C SER A 308 9.43 -20.69 -3.82
N ILE A 309 9.48 -19.90 -4.90
CA ILE A 309 10.69 -19.78 -5.73
C ILE A 309 11.84 -19.15 -4.93
N ILE A 310 11.57 -18.06 -4.22
CA ILE A 310 12.61 -17.26 -3.57
C ILE A 310 13.14 -17.91 -2.31
N SER A 311 12.28 -18.59 -1.52
CA SER A 311 12.65 -19.05 -0.18
C SER A 311 12.35 -20.53 0.11
N GLY A 312 11.52 -21.18 -0.69
CA GLY A 312 10.98 -22.51 -0.39
C GLY A 312 9.80 -22.50 0.59
N TYR A 313 9.33 -21.31 1.03
CA TYR A 313 8.19 -21.16 1.94
C TYR A 313 7.06 -20.38 1.24
N PRO A 314 5.95 -21.03 0.79
CA PRO A 314 4.86 -20.36 0.09
C PRO A 314 4.26 -19.19 0.85
N LEU A 315 4.21 -19.25 2.17
CA LEU A 315 3.68 -18.21 3.04
C LEU A 315 4.78 -17.47 3.83
N TYR A 316 5.98 -17.32 3.25
CA TYR A 316 7.07 -16.60 3.91
C TYR A 316 6.62 -15.26 4.51
N PRO A 317 6.99 -14.92 5.76
CA PRO A 317 7.96 -15.59 6.64
C PRO A 317 7.37 -16.68 7.55
N ILE A 318 6.18 -17.20 7.29
CA ILE A 318 5.56 -18.29 8.07
C ILE A 318 6.17 -19.62 7.67
N ALA A 319 6.76 -20.34 8.63
CA ALA A 319 7.48 -21.60 8.39
C ALA A 319 6.58 -22.84 8.25
N SER A 320 5.28 -22.75 8.60
CA SER A 320 4.38 -23.91 8.71
C SER A 320 4.13 -24.67 7.40
N PHE A 321 4.23 -23.96 6.26
CA PHE A 321 4.04 -24.54 4.92
C PHE A 321 5.33 -24.45 4.11
N ARG A 322 6.23 -25.41 4.30
CA ARG A 322 7.52 -25.46 3.61
C ARG A 322 7.54 -26.52 2.51
N LEU A 323 8.29 -26.26 1.46
CA LEU A 323 8.54 -27.23 0.38
C LEU A 323 9.75 -28.09 0.76
N THR A 324 9.52 -29.23 1.42
CA THR A 324 10.59 -30.07 1.96
C THR A 324 11.44 -30.80 0.91
N SER A 325 11.00 -30.80 -0.35
CA SER A 325 11.65 -31.53 -1.46
C SER A 325 12.53 -30.64 -2.36
N VAL A 326 12.73 -29.36 -2.02
CA VAL A 326 13.53 -28.46 -2.84
C VAL A 326 14.88 -28.16 -2.18
N ASP A 327 15.94 -28.22 -2.96
CA ASP A 327 17.34 -28.03 -2.50
C ASP A 327 17.69 -26.55 -2.22
N TRP A 328 16.88 -25.61 -2.74
CA TRP A 328 17.09 -24.16 -2.51
C TRP A 328 16.32 -23.60 -1.31
N MET A 329 15.63 -24.42 -0.53
CA MET A 329 14.88 -23.95 0.63
C MET A 329 15.80 -23.27 1.64
N LEU A 330 15.38 -22.08 2.14
CA LEU A 330 16.07 -21.44 3.26
C LEU A 330 16.05 -22.36 4.49
N PRO A 331 17.19 -22.65 5.13
CA PRO A 331 17.25 -23.48 6.33
C PRO A 331 16.29 -22.97 7.42
N LEU A 332 15.54 -23.88 8.04
CA LEU A 332 14.52 -23.52 9.04
C LEU A 332 15.11 -22.67 10.18
N GLN A 333 16.29 -23.00 10.65
CA GLN A 333 16.97 -22.26 11.72
C GLN A 333 17.23 -20.79 11.34
N LEU A 334 17.61 -20.51 10.08
CA LEU A 334 17.80 -19.13 9.60
C LEU A 334 16.48 -18.39 9.48
N GLN A 335 15.43 -19.07 9.09
CA GLN A 335 14.10 -18.49 8.98
C GLN A 335 13.54 -18.13 10.36
N GLU A 336 13.67 -19.02 11.35
CA GLU A 336 13.28 -18.76 12.76
C GLU A 336 14.12 -17.63 13.36
N TYR A 337 15.43 -17.64 13.14
CA TYR A 337 16.31 -16.54 13.56
C TYR A 337 15.88 -15.19 13.00
N LEU A 338 15.46 -15.12 11.73
CA LEU A 338 14.94 -13.87 11.14
C LEU A 338 13.69 -13.38 11.86
N VAL A 339 12.72 -14.26 12.12
CA VAL A 339 11.47 -13.90 12.80
C VAL A 339 11.75 -13.34 14.19
N GLU A 340 12.60 -14.01 14.97
CA GLU A 340 13.01 -13.57 16.30
C GLU A 340 13.77 -12.25 16.25
N THR A 341 14.76 -12.13 15.38
CA THR A 341 15.54 -10.89 15.22
C THR A 341 14.64 -9.71 14.85
N THR A 342 13.69 -9.91 13.94
CA THR A 342 12.74 -8.84 13.55
C THR A 342 11.87 -8.38 14.73
N LYS A 343 11.50 -9.31 15.62
CA LYS A 343 10.74 -9.01 16.83
C LYS A 343 11.57 -8.19 17.83
N HIS A 344 12.79 -8.64 18.12
CA HIS A 344 13.70 -7.96 19.07
C HIS A 344 14.13 -6.59 18.56
N TYR A 345 14.39 -6.48 17.26
CA TYR A 345 14.76 -5.22 16.60
C TYR A 345 13.72 -4.11 16.80
N ALA A 346 12.42 -4.46 16.85
CA ALA A 346 11.36 -3.48 17.08
C ALA A 346 11.46 -2.80 18.46
N PHE A 347 12.15 -3.42 19.40
CA PHE A 347 12.42 -2.89 20.74
C PHE A 347 13.85 -2.36 20.89
N PHE A 348 14.72 -2.47 19.88
CA PHE A 348 16.16 -2.17 19.98
C PHE A 348 16.84 -2.93 21.12
N LEU A 349 16.40 -4.16 21.38
CA LEU A 349 16.95 -5.07 22.37
C LEU A 349 17.70 -6.22 21.72
N THR A 350 18.73 -6.70 22.36
CA THR A 350 19.32 -7.99 22.02
C THR A 350 18.37 -9.13 22.43
N PRO A 351 18.47 -10.34 21.84
CA PRO A 351 17.66 -11.49 22.27
C PRO A 351 17.70 -11.73 23.77
N LYS A 352 18.88 -11.68 24.37
CA LYS A 352 19.09 -11.88 25.81
C LYS A 352 18.43 -10.83 26.68
N GLU A 353 18.51 -9.55 26.29
CA GLU A 353 17.82 -8.44 26.99
C GLU A 353 16.31 -8.58 26.88
N TYR A 354 15.80 -8.98 25.70
CA TYR A 354 14.38 -9.20 25.49
C TYR A 354 13.84 -10.33 26.35
N GLU A 355 14.51 -11.47 26.40
CA GLU A 355 14.10 -12.62 27.22
C GLU A 355 14.09 -12.28 28.71
N ASN A 356 15.08 -11.57 29.21
CA ASN A 356 15.21 -11.18 30.62
C ASN A 356 14.27 -10.01 31.01
N SER A 357 13.58 -9.36 30.07
CA SER A 357 12.71 -8.23 30.33
C SER A 357 11.27 -8.63 30.60
N THR A 358 10.62 -8.02 31.59
CA THR A 358 9.18 -8.16 31.82
C THR A 358 8.37 -7.40 30.76
N LEU A 359 7.09 -7.72 30.61
CA LEU A 359 6.20 -7.00 29.69
C LEU A 359 6.17 -5.49 29.98
N LEU A 360 6.10 -5.10 31.25
CA LEU A 360 6.08 -3.68 31.62
C LEU A 360 7.38 -2.97 31.23
N GLN A 361 8.54 -3.60 31.46
CA GLN A 361 9.82 -3.06 31.04
C GLN A 361 9.91 -2.89 29.53
N ARG A 362 9.41 -3.87 28.73
CA ARG A 362 9.33 -3.75 27.26
C ARG A 362 8.44 -2.59 26.82
N ILE A 363 7.27 -2.40 27.43
CA ILE A 363 6.37 -1.28 27.13
C ILE A 363 7.08 0.05 27.41
N ILE A 364 7.68 0.21 28.58
CA ILE A 364 8.38 1.45 28.98
C ILE A 364 9.55 1.70 28.01
N HIS A 365 10.33 0.67 27.72
CA HIS A 365 11.46 0.79 26.80
C HIS A 365 11.00 1.18 25.39
N TRP A 366 9.97 0.54 24.85
CA TRP A 366 9.38 0.84 23.55
C TRP A 366 8.87 2.28 23.44
N LEU A 367 8.25 2.81 24.49
CA LEU A 367 7.83 4.22 24.54
C LEU A 367 9.02 5.19 24.60
N ARG A 368 10.17 4.77 25.14
CA ARG A 368 11.38 5.58 25.29
C ARG A 368 12.39 5.39 24.16
N LEU A 369 12.04 4.69 23.09
CA LEU A 369 12.95 4.53 21.95
C LEU A 369 13.39 5.89 21.40
N PRO A 370 14.63 5.98 20.87
CA PRO A 370 15.20 7.26 20.43
C PRO A 370 14.52 7.79 19.16
N LYS A 371 14.64 9.09 18.93
CA LYS A 371 14.22 9.80 17.71
C LYS A 371 12.72 9.61 17.42
N LEU A 372 12.38 9.39 16.15
CA LEU A 372 11.00 9.23 15.68
C LEU A 372 10.30 7.98 16.23
N HIS A 373 11.06 6.94 16.60
CA HIS A 373 10.46 5.69 17.11
C HIS A 373 9.64 5.94 18.38
N GLY A 374 10.25 6.47 19.44
CA GLY A 374 9.55 6.76 20.69
C GLY A 374 8.48 7.84 20.52
N LEU A 375 8.76 8.89 19.72
CA LEU A 375 7.77 9.93 19.44
C LEU A 375 6.48 9.37 18.85
N PHE A 376 6.57 8.54 17.81
CA PHE A 376 5.38 7.93 17.19
C PHE A 376 4.72 6.88 18.08
N ASN A 377 5.50 6.12 18.86
CA ASN A 377 4.96 5.17 19.81
C ASN A 377 4.11 5.87 20.89
N ILE A 378 4.61 6.97 21.46
CA ILE A 378 3.87 7.79 22.42
C ILE A 378 2.66 8.43 21.74
N ALA A 379 2.83 9.05 20.58
CA ALA A 379 1.74 9.71 19.85
C ALA A 379 0.60 8.74 19.56
N MET A 380 0.91 7.51 19.14
CA MET A 380 -0.08 6.47 18.90
C MET A 380 -0.84 6.09 20.18
N CYS A 381 -0.14 5.88 21.30
CA CYS A 381 -0.80 5.61 22.59
C CYS A 381 -1.71 6.78 22.99
N VAL A 382 -1.26 8.03 22.84
CA VAL A 382 -2.07 9.22 23.12
C VAL A 382 -3.31 9.26 22.23
N VAL A 383 -3.17 9.01 20.94
CA VAL A 383 -4.32 8.95 20.01
C VAL A 383 -5.29 7.86 20.43
N LEU A 384 -4.83 6.65 20.75
CA LEU A 384 -5.70 5.56 21.19
C LEU A 384 -6.46 5.89 22.49
N ILE A 385 -5.83 6.59 23.42
CA ILE A 385 -6.49 7.02 24.67
C ILE A 385 -7.51 8.14 24.39
N LEU A 386 -7.17 9.12 23.54
CA LEU A 386 -8.02 10.29 23.30
C LEU A 386 -9.15 10.03 22.28
N PHE A 387 -8.97 9.11 21.35
CA PHE A 387 -9.92 8.88 20.27
C PHE A 387 -11.35 8.50 20.73
N PRO A 388 -11.55 7.68 21.78
CA PRO A 388 -12.88 7.40 22.33
C PRO A 388 -13.62 8.66 22.82
N PHE A 389 -12.88 9.63 23.40
CA PHE A 389 -13.47 10.90 23.83
C PHE A 389 -13.88 11.77 22.63
N PHE A 390 -13.11 11.74 21.56
CA PHE A 390 -13.49 12.38 20.29
C PHE A 390 -14.73 11.71 19.69
N ILE A 391 -14.80 10.38 19.64
CA ILE A 391 -15.96 9.65 19.11
C ILE A 391 -17.25 10.01 19.85
N ARG A 392 -17.21 10.23 21.17
CA ARG A 392 -18.38 10.63 21.96
C ARG A 392 -19.02 11.94 21.48
N LYS A 393 -18.23 12.84 20.90
CA LYS A 393 -18.66 14.16 20.40
C LYS A 393 -19.13 14.17 18.94
N VAL A 394 -19.09 13.02 18.27
CA VAL A 394 -19.49 12.88 16.86
C VAL A 394 -20.87 12.24 16.76
N ARG A 395 -21.70 12.70 15.80
CA ARG A 395 -23.06 12.17 15.58
C ARG A 395 -23.07 10.69 15.21
N PHE A 396 -22.12 10.26 14.37
CA PHE A 396 -22.04 8.88 13.86
C PHE A 396 -20.91 8.12 14.53
N LYS A 397 -21.19 7.52 15.69
CA LYS A 397 -20.19 6.86 16.55
C LYS A 397 -19.77 5.48 16.06
N LYS A 398 -20.75 4.68 15.59
CA LYS A 398 -20.55 3.25 15.30
C LYS A 398 -19.41 2.93 14.32
N PRO A 399 -19.30 3.56 13.12
CA PRO A 399 -18.21 3.28 12.20
C PRO A 399 -16.83 3.70 12.76
N LEU A 400 -16.78 4.75 13.59
CA LEU A 400 -15.52 5.18 14.21
C LEU A 400 -15.09 4.22 15.33
N TYR A 401 -16.03 3.62 16.09
CA TYR A 401 -15.71 2.56 17.03
C TYR A 401 -15.22 1.28 16.34
N ILE A 402 -15.77 0.95 15.17
CA ILE A 402 -15.28 -0.17 14.36
C ILE A 402 -13.82 0.08 13.94
N LEU A 403 -13.55 1.27 13.40
CA LEU A 403 -12.20 1.67 13.01
C LEU A 403 -11.24 1.59 14.21
N TYR A 404 -11.62 2.19 15.32
CA TYR A 404 -10.85 2.17 16.58
C TYR A 404 -10.54 0.75 17.07
N PHE A 405 -11.56 -0.13 17.09
CA PHE A 405 -11.38 -1.51 17.51
C PHE A 405 -10.42 -2.28 16.59
N ILE A 406 -10.56 -2.13 15.27
CA ILE A 406 -9.65 -2.78 14.30
C ILE A 406 -8.23 -2.26 14.47
N SER A 407 -8.04 -0.95 14.71
CA SER A 407 -6.71 -0.37 14.97
C SER A 407 -6.07 -0.96 16.25
N ILE A 408 -6.85 -1.18 17.31
CA ILE A 408 -6.36 -1.86 18.52
C ILE A 408 -5.95 -3.30 18.22
N VAL A 409 -6.78 -4.06 17.50
CA VAL A 409 -6.48 -5.45 17.14
C VAL A 409 -5.22 -5.52 16.28
N GLN A 410 -5.07 -4.60 15.31
CA GLN A 410 -3.85 -4.48 14.50
C GLN A 410 -2.62 -4.20 15.37
N LEU A 411 -2.73 -3.27 16.32
CA LEU A 411 -1.62 -2.95 17.22
C LEU A 411 -1.23 -4.14 18.09
N LEU A 412 -2.21 -4.86 18.66
CA LEU A 412 -1.95 -6.06 19.45
C LEU A 412 -1.26 -7.14 18.60
N PHE A 413 -1.70 -7.32 17.35
CA PHE A 413 -1.05 -8.23 16.42
C PHE A 413 0.40 -7.82 16.15
N LEU A 414 0.64 -6.53 15.89
CA LEU A 414 2.00 -6.01 15.68
C LEU A 414 2.86 -6.14 16.94
N TRP A 415 2.26 -5.99 18.13
CA TRP A 415 2.97 -6.20 19.38
C TRP A 415 3.50 -7.63 19.55
N LEU A 416 2.75 -8.61 19.05
CA LEU A 416 3.16 -10.01 19.07
C LEU A 416 4.21 -10.34 17.99
N THR A 417 4.31 -9.54 16.94
CA THR A 417 5.22 -9.76 15.81
C THR A 417 6.38 -8.77 15.81
N SER A 418 6.15 -7.52 15.42
CA SER A 418 7.17 -6.46 15.36
C SER A 418 6.50 -5.06 15.46
N PRO A 419 6.43 -4.45 16.67
CA PRO A 419 5.72 -3.17 16.87
C PRO A 419 6.54 -1.96 16.44
N GLN A 420 7.04 -1.95 15.22
CA GLN A 420 7.71 -0.79 14.63
C GLN A 420 6.68 0.30 14.27
N TYR A 421 6.99 1.57 14.56
CA TYR A 421 6.08 2.70 14.32
C TYR A 421 5.57 2.75 12.87
N ARG A 422 6.43 2.43 11.90
CA ARG A 422 6.09 2.43 10.48
C ARG A 422 5.00 1.41 10.10
N PHE A 423 4.74 0.41 10.91
CA PHE A 423 3.72 -0.61 10.62
C PHE A 423 2.33 -0.22 11.12
N PHE A 424 2.22 0.70 12.07
CA PHE A 424 0.92 1.16 12.57
C PHE A 424 0.56 2.60 12.16
N LEU A 425 1.44 3.34 11.48
CA LEU A 425 1.12 4.68 10.96
C LEU A 425 -0.04 4.68 9.94
N GLY A 426 -0.35 3.55 9.32
CA GLY A 426 -1.47 3.40 8.38
C GLY A 426 -2.82 3.17 9.06
N PHE A 427 -2.86 2.97 10.37
CA PHE A 427 -4.05 2.64 11.16
C PHE A 427 -4.27 3.67 12.26
#